data_010d6c21c72d6371e1eb4c22b6d88da1
#
_entry.id   010d6c21c72d6371e1eb4c22b6d88da1
#
_cell.length_a   1.000
_cell.length_b   1.000
_cell.length_c   1.000
_cell.angle_alpha   90.00
_cell.angle_beta   90.00
_cell.angle_gamma   90.00
#
_symmetry.space_group_name_H-M   'P 1'
#
loop_
_entity.id
_entity.type
_entity.pdbx_description
1 polymer ?
#
loop_
_entity_poly.entity_id
_entity_poly.type
_entity_poly.pdbx_seq_one_letter_code
_entity_poly.pdbx_strand_id
1 'polypeptide(L)'
;MNAPLSLTALGDLDAGVAAQDGAQPQRLREIPYNYTSFSDREIVIRLLGARAWELLNRLRQERQTGRSARMLYEVLGDIWVVQRNPYLQDDLLDNPRRRRLLVEALHHRLQEIERRRSASEDAARDALVGELLVAAQASVKAFERSFDQMDELRRRTRKLLGRHTAKDNIKFDGLSRVSHVTDATDWRVEYPFVVLTPDTEAEMAALVQGCVDLGLTIIPRGGGTGYTGGAVPLTWKSAVINTEKLEQMTEVEMVQLPGVGRPVATIYTEAGVVTQRVADAAERGGFVFAVDPTSAEASCIGGNIAMNAGGKKAVLWGTALDNLASWKMVTPQAKWLEVVRLDHNLGKIHDVAEARFELRHFD
;
A
#
# COMPACT_ATOMS: atom_id res chain seq x y z
N MET A 1 37.12 -2.77 -7.84
CA MET A 1 36.52 -4.11 -7.77
C MET A 1 35.48 -4.06 -6.66
N ASN A 2 34.24 -3.76 -6.98
CA ASN A 2 33.15 -3.80 -6.02
C ASN A 2 32.30 -5.02 -6.33
N ALA A 3 32.17 -5.90 -5.34
CA ALA A 3 31.37 -7.10 -5.43
C ALA A 3 29.89 -6.76 -5.63
N PRO A 4 29.12 -7.58 -6.38
CA PRO A 4 27.69 -7.35 -6.53
C PRO A 4 26.99 -7.57 -5.19
N LEU A 5 26.13 -6.62 -4.80
CA LEU A 5 25.26 -6.73 -3.64
C LEU A 5 24.32 -7.93 -3.86
N SER A 6 24.42 -8.93 -3.00
CA SER A 6 23.55 -10.09 -3.03
C SER A 6 22.14 -9.73 -2.55
N LEU A 7 21.13 -10.19 -3.29
CA LEU A 7 19.70 -10.05 -3.02
C LEU A 7 19.19 -10.80 -1.76
N THR A 8 20.08 -11.25 -0.88
CA THR A 8 19.74 -12.02 0.32
C THR A 8 19.37 -11.19 1.56
N ALA A 9 19.34 -9.86 1.45
CA ALA A 9 19.02 -8.98 2.59
C ALA A 9 17.54 -8.56 2.69
N LEU A 10 16.65 -9.14 1.90
CA LEU A 10 15.19 -8.87 1.97
C LEU A 10 14.40 -9.93 2.75
N GLY A 11 15.08 -10.85 3.43
CA GLY A 11 14.48 -12.03 4.08
C GLY A 11 13.90 -11.84 5.48
N ASP A 12 14.13 -10.72 6.17
CA ASP A 12 13.80 -10.61 7.60
C ASP A 12 12.73 -9.56 7.98
N LEU A 13 11.84 -9.19 7.07
CA LEU A 13 10.75 -8.26 7.38
C LEU A 13 9.44 -8.92 7.83
N ASP A 14 9.39 -10.24 7.92
CA ASP A 14 8.22 -11.01 8.36
C ASP A 14 8.40 -11.76 9.68
N ALA A 15 9.19 -11.24 10.60
CA ALA A 15 9.31 -11.79 11.95
C ALA A 15 8.07 -11.50 12.81
N GLY A 16 6.90 -11.97 12.38
CA GLY A 16 5.63 -11.82 13.09
C GLY A 16 4.58 -12.88 12.80
N VAL A 17 4.79 -13.70 11.77
CA VAL A 17 3.94 -14.85 11.50
C VAL A 17 4.85 -16.07 11.39
N ALA A 18 4.93 -16.84 12.46
CA ALA A 18 5.63 -18.13 12.46
C ALA A 18 5.12 -18.96 11.28
N ALA A 19 6.00 -19.26 10.33
CA ALA A 19 5.74 -20.25 9.29
C ALA A 19 5.55 -21.60 9.98
N GLN A 20 4.29 -22.02 10.15
CA GLN A 20 3.97 -23.37 10.53
C GLN A 20 3.90 -24.23 9.27
N ASP A 21 4.61 -25.34 9.32
CA ASP A 21 4.76 -26.36 8.29
C ASP A 21 3.45 -26.67 7.55
N GLY A 22 3.50 -26.65 6.21
CA GLY A 22 2.47 -27.19 5.32
C GLY A 22 1.33 -26.23 4.94
N ALA A 23 1.34 -24.97 5.36
CA ALA A 23 0.35 -24.00 4.91
C ALA A 23 0.61 -23.59 3.45
N GLN A 24 -0.38 -23.75 2.58
CA GLN A 24 -0.34 -23.12 1.25
C GLN A 24 -0.04 -21.62 1.40
N PRO A 25 0.80 -21.03 0.53
CA PRO A 25 1.11 -19.61 0.61
C PRO A 25 -0.18 -18.80 0.62
N GLN A 26 -0.24 -17.85 1.53
CA GLN A 26 -1.40 -16.99 1.72
C GLN A 26 -1.70 -16.26 0.41
N ARG A 27 -2.92 -16.35 -0.10
CA ARG A 27 -3.30 -15.60 -1.29
C ARG A 27 -3.28 -14.12 -0.96
N LEU A 28 -2.43 -13.36 -1.65
CA LEU A 28 -2.39 -11.90 -1.55
C LEU A 28 -3.55 -11.24 -2.32
N ARG A 29 -4.16 -11.98 -3.26
CA ARG A 29 -5.26 -11.49 -4.08
C ARG A 29 -6.60 -11.67 -3.39
N GLU A 30 -7.38 -10.59 -3.33
CA GLU A 30 -8.75 -10.59 -2.84
C GLU A 30 -9.77 -10.61 -3.99
N ILE A 31 -11.02 -10.96 -3.66
CA ILE A 31 -12.12 -10.95 -4.64
C ILE A 31 -12.45 -9.49 -4.99
N PRO A 32 -12.49 -9.11 -6.29
CA PRO A 32 -12.51 -7.72 -6.75
C PRO A 32 -13.70 -6.88 -6.29
N TYR A 33 -14.86 -7.50 -6.06
CA TYR A 33 -16.11 -6.78 -5.88
C TYR A 33 -16.63 -6.66 -4.46
N ASN A 34 -15.98 -7.32 -3.51
CA ASN A 34 -16.42 -7.28 -2.12
C ASN A 34 -15.25 -7.51 -1.16
N TYR A 35 -14.75 -6.43 -0.57
CA TYR A 35 -13.61 -6.46 0.37
C TYR A 35 -13.90 -7.20 1.67
N THR A 36 -15.18 -7.41 1.99
CA THR A 36 -15.61 -8.12 3.18
C THR A 36 -15.94 -9.58 2.92
N SER A 37 -16.01 -9.99 1.66
CA SER A 37 -16.35 -11.37 1.25
C SER A 37 -15.12 -12.26 1.29
N PHE A 38 -14.85 -12.77 2.46
CA PHE A 38 -13.93 -13.88 2.65
C PHE A 38 -14.70 -15.13 3.02
N SER A 39 -14.13 -16.28 2.66
CA SER A 39 -14.69 -17.54 3.15
C SER A 39 -14.55 -17.61 4.67
N ASP A 40 -15.48 -18.30 5.33
CA ASP A 40 -15.38 -18.60 6.77
C ASP A 40 -14.02 -19.17 7.15
N ARG A 41 -13.42 -19.98 6.27
CA ARG A 41 -12.08 -20.53 6.45
C ARG A 41 -11.04 -19.43 6.58
N GLU A 42 -11.01 -18.48 5.67
CA GLU A 42 -10.03 -17.38 5.68
C GLU A 42 -10.20 -16.50 6.92
N ILE A 43 -11.43 -16.17 7.28
CA ILE A 43 -11.72 -15.36 8.47
C ILE A 43 -11.24 -16.09 9.74
N VAL A 44 -11.57 -17.36 9.89
CA VAL A 44 -11.15 -18.15 11.05
C VAL A 44 -9.63 -18.28 11.11
N ILE A 45 -8.98 -18.61 9.99
CA ILE A 45 -7.52 -18.79 9.98
C ILE A 45 -6.80 -17.45 10.30
N ARG A 46 -7.26 -16.34 9.74
CA ARG A 46 -6.65 -15.02 10.00
C ARG A 46 -6.84 -14.53 11.44
N LEU A 47 -8.00 -14.78 12.03
CA LEU A 47 -8.32 -14.26 13.35
C LEU A 47 -7.95 -15.23 14.49
N LEU A 48 -8.02 -16.55 14.27
CA LEU A 48 -7.82 -17.56 15.29
C LEU A 48 -6.67 -18.53 15.00
N GLY A 49 -6.13 -18.54 13.77
CA GLY A 49 -5.10 -19.47 13.32
C GLY A 49 -5.64 -20.75 12.68
N ALA A 50 -4.77 -21.49 12.00
CA ALA A 50 -5.11 -22.72 11.26
C ALA A 50 -5.68 -23.80 12.18
N ARG A 51 -5.15 -23.94 13.38
CA ARG A 51 -5.63 -24.91 14.38
C ARG A 51 -7.11 -24.74 14.72
N ALA A 52 -7.58 -23.49 14.85
CA ALA A 52 -9.00 -23.23 15.12
C ALA A 52 -9.90 -23.69 13.97
N TRP A 53 -9.43 -23.56 12.72
CA TRP A 53 -10.16 -24.08 11.57
C TRP A 53 -10.26 -25.60 11.58
N GLU A 54 -9.20 -26.32 11.94
CA GLU A 54 -9.21 -27.79 12.10
C GLU A 54 -10.21 -28.21 13.16
N LEU A 55 -10.23 -27.58 14.33
CA LEU A 55 -11.16 -27.84 15.42
C LEU A 55 -12.61 -27.62 14.99
N LEU A 56 -12.90 -26.52 14.30
CA LEU A 56 -14.24 -26.24 13.78
C LEU A 56 -14.69 -27.27 12.75
N ASN A 57 -13.79 -27.70 11.86
CA ASN A 57 -14.11 -28.77 10.90
C ASN A 57 -14.39 -30.09 11.58
N ARG A 58 -13.62 -30.48 12.60
CA ARG A 58 -13.86 -31.67 13.38
C ARG A 58 -15.24 -31.64 14.04
N LEU A 59 -15.59 -30.55 14.74
CA LEU A 59 -16.90 -30.35 15.34
C LEU A 59 -18.03 -30.41 14.31
N ARG A 60 -17.80 -29.89 13.09
CA ARG A 60 -18.77 -29.94 11.98
C ARG A 60 -18.97 -31.35 11.46
N GLN A 61 -17.91 -32.15 11.28
CA GLN A 61 -17.98 -33.52 10.81
C GLN A 61 -18.73 -34.42 11.82
N GLU A 62 -18.51 -34.18 13.09
CA GLU A 62 -19.19 -34.89 14.17
C GLU A 62 -20.63 -34.38 14.41
N ARG A 63 -21.14 -33.46 13.58
CA ARG A 63 -22.44 -32.76 13.68
C ARG A 63 -22.68 -32.09 15.05
N GLN A 64 -21.61 -31.65 15.68
CA GLN A 64 -21.62 -31.02 17.00
C GLN A 64 -21.64 -29.50 16.94
N THR A 65 -21.94 -28.91 15.75
CA THR A 65 -22.08 -27.47 15.56
C THR A 65 -23.53 -27.05 15.74
N GLY A 66 -23.73 -25.90 16.39
CA GLY A 66 -25.06 -25.37 16.67
C GLY A 66 -25.00 -23.88 16.97
N ARG A 67 -25.82 -23.42 17.91
CA ARG A 67 -25.94 -22.01 18.30
C ARG A 67 -24.62 -21.38 18.75
N SER A 68 -23.76 -22.17 19.46
CA SER A 68 -22.43 -21.69 19.89
C SER A 68 -21.50 -21.39 18.71
N ALA A 69 -21.50 -22.29 17.70
CA ALA A 69 -20.73 -22.03 16.48
C ALA A 69 -21.23 -20.78 15.74
N ARG A 70 -22.55 -20.58 15.63
CA ARG A 70 -23.13 -19.38 15.03
C ARG A 70 -22.66 -18.13 15.77
N MET A 71 -22.74 -18.09 17.10
CA MET A 71 -22.27 -16.95 17.89
C MET A 71 -20.77 -16.67 17.71
N LEU A 72 -19.94 -17.72 17.58
CA LEU A 72 -18.52 -17.58 17.29
C LEU A 72 -18.31 -16.91 15.92
N TYR A 73 -18.99 -17.39 14.87
CA TYR A 73 -18.91 -16.77 13.54
C TYR A 73 -19.42 -15.31 13.52
N GLU A 74 -20.45 -15.00 14.31
CA GLU A 74 -20.90 -13.61 14.48
C GLU A 74 -19.82 -12.72 15.13
N VAL A 75 -19.12 -13.21 16.15
CA VAL A 75 -17.99 -12.50 16.77
C VAL A 75 -16.87 -12.24 15.75
N LEU A 76 -16.47 -13.29 15.02
CA LEU A 76 -15.41 -13.18 14.03
C LEU A 76 -15.82 -12.29 12.84
N GLY A 77 -17.08 -12.38 12.42
CA GLY A 77 -17.64 -11.54 11.35
C GLY A 77 -17.65 -10.06 11.71
N ASP A 78 -18.08 -9.72 12.93
CA ASP A 78 -18.10 -8.34 13.40
C ASP A 78 -16.67 -7.75 13.47
N ILE A 79 -15.69 -8.50 13.98
CA ILE A 79 -14.28 -8.09 13.99
C ILE A 79 -13.79 -7.89 12.56
N TRP A 80 -14.05 -8.88 11.69
CA TRP A 80 -13.61 -8.85 10.30
C TRP A 80 -14.16 -7.66 9.52
N VAL A 81 -15.46 -7.40 9.63
CA VAL A 81 -16.11 -6.27 8.95
C VAL A 81 -15.51 -4.94 9.38
N VAL A 82 -15.25 -4.74 10.68
CA VAL A 82 -14.62 -3.51 11.17
C VAL A 82 -13.19 -3.39 10.66
N GLN A 83 -12.40 -4.47 10.74
CA GLN A 83 -11.00 -4.44 10.27
C GLN A 83 -10.88 -4.18 8.77
N ARG A 84 -11.89 -4.56 7.98
CA ARG A 84 -11.94 -4.40 6.53
C ARG A 84 -12.78 -3.21 6.06
N ASN A 85 -13.16 -2.32 6.97
CA ASN A 85 -13.96 -1.14 6.64
C ASN A 85 -13.39 0.11 7.31
N PRO A 86 -12.61 0.94 6.58
CA PRO A 86 -12.03 2.15 7.11
C PRO A 86 -13.03 3.15 7.71
N TYR A 87 -14.24 3.23 7.18
CA TYR A 87 -15.29 4.11 7.72
C TYR A 87 -15.77 3.66 9.10
N LEU A 88 -15.93 2.33 9.30
CA LEU A 88 -16.28 1.79 10.62
C LEU A 88 -15.13 1.95 11.61
N GLN A 89 -13.88 1.79 11.16
CA GLN A 89 -12.72 2.05 12.00
C GLN A 89 -12.70 3.49 12.49
N ASP A 90 -12.93 4.45 11.60
CA ASP A 90 -12.95 5.87 11.94
C ASP A 90 -14.11 6.20 12.90
N ASP A 91 -15.32 5.68 12.61
CA ASP A 91 -16.46 5.86 13.51
C ASP A 91 -16.19 5.34 14.93
N LEU A 92 -15.56 4.18 15.07
CA LEU A 92 -15.25 3.58 16.37
C LEU A 92 -14.06 4.23 17.08
N LEU A 93 -13.14 4.87 16.33
CA LEU A 93 -12.08 5.70 16.89
C LEU A 93 -12.67 7.01 17.46
N ASP A 94 -13.56 7.64 16.72
CA ASP A 94 -14.16 8.92 17.08
C ASP A 94 -15.27 8.78 18.15
N ASN A 95 -15.84 7.59 18.29
CA ASN A 95 -16.94 7.29 19.21
C ASN A 95 -16.59 6.20 20.25
N PRO A 96 -15.81 6.50 21.30
CA PRO A 96 -15.40 5.51 22.31
C PRO A 96 -16.55 4.77 22.98
N ARG A 97 -17.74 5.41 23.10
CA ARG A 97 -18.94 4.75 23.65
C ARG A 97 -19.44 3.64 22.74
N ARG A 98 -19.52 3.89 21.42
CA ARG A 98 -19.94 2.87 20.44
C ARG A 98 -18.93 1.72 20.40
N ARG A 99 -17.61 2.04 20.39
CA ARG A 99 -16.53 1.06 20.48
C ARG A 99 -16.69 0.15 21.70
N ARG A 100 -16.93 0.71 22.89
CA ARG A 100 -17.13 -0.03 24.12
C ARG A 100 -18.33 -0.97 24.02
N LEU A 101 -19.48 -0.50 23.55
CA LEU A 101 -20.68 -1.31 23.38
C LEU A 101 -20.45 -2.49 22.42
N LEU A 102 -19.70 -2.28 21.34
CA LEU A 102 -19.33 -3.37 20.43
C LEU A 102 -18.47 -4.40 21.15
N VAL A 103 -17.40 -4.00 21.83
CA VAL A 103 -16.50 -4.89 22.55
C VAL A 103 -17.24 -5.67 23.65
N GLU A 104 -18.11 -5.02 24.41
CA GLU A 104 -18.97 -5.64 25.41
C GLU A 104 -19.89 -6.71 24.79
N ALA A 105 -20.47 -6.44 23.61
CA ALA A 105 -21.30 -7.39 22.89
C ALA A 105 -20.50 -8.60 22.40
N LEU A 106 -19.25 -8.41 21.95
CA LEU A 106 -18.36 -9.53 21.58
C LEU A 106 -18.03 -10.42 22.79
N HIS A 107 -17.66 -9.81 23.91
CA HIS A 107 -17.38 -10.53 25.15
C HIS A 107 -18.61 -11.27 25.67
N HIS A 108 -19.79 -10.66 25.63
CA HIS A 108 -21.05 -11.30 26.05
C HIS A 108 -21.33 -12.58 25.22
N ARG A 109 -21.17 -12.53 23.89
CA ARG A 109 -21.34 -13.73 23.05
C ARG A 109 -20.37 -14.85 23.42
N LEU A 110 -19.09 -14.51 23.69
CA LEU A 110 -18.11 -15.52 24.12
C LEU A 110 -18.44 -16.10 25.50
N GLN A 111 -18.94 -15.28 26.44
CA GLN A 111 -19.41 -15.75 27.73
C GLN A 111 -20.62 -16.70 27.60
N GLU A 112 -21.55 -16.44 26.69
CA GLU A 112 -22.68 -17.32 26.40
C GLU A 112 -22.23 -18.67 25.82
N ILE A 113 -21.18 -18.69 25.00
CA ILE A 113 -20.58 -19.93 24.49
C ILE A 113 -19.96 -20.71 25.67
N GLU A 114 -19.21 -20.04 26.55
CA GLU A 114 -18.60 -20.62 27.73
C GLU A 114 -19.66 -21.22 28.69
N ARG A 115 -20.73 -20.49 28.97
CA ARG A 115 -21.84 -20.98 29.81
C ARG A 115 -22.47 -22.27 29.26
N ARG A 116 -22.61 -22.35 27.92
CA ARG A 116 -23.13 -23.55 27.24
C ARG A 116 -22.13 -24.72 27.26
N ARG A 117 -20.83 -24.37 27.16
CA ARG A 117 -19.75 -25.35 27.29
C ARG A 117 -19.77 -26.00 28.64
N SER A 118 -19.77 -25.21 29.72
CA SER A 118 -19.76 -25.68 31.10
C SER A 118 -21.00 -26.50 31.50
N ALA A 119 -22.09 -26.42 30.74
CA ALA A 119 -23.29 -27.21 30.92
C ALA A 119 -23.31 -28.51 30.08
N SER A 120 -22.21 -28.83 29.38
CA SER A 120 -22.07 -30.04 28.54
C SER A 120 -21.59 -31.25 29.37
N GLU A 121 -22.09 -32.42 29.08
CA GLU A 121 -21.62 -33.69 29.67
C GLU A 121 -20.53 -34.37 28.81
N ASP A 122 -20.22 -33.83 27.62
CA ASP A 122 -19.21 -34.35 26.68
C ASP A 122 -17.84 -33.67 26.89
N ALA A 123 -17.00 -34.28 27.70
CA ALA A 123 -15.68 -33.77 28.05
C ALA A 123 -14.73 -33.58 26.84
N ALA A 124 -14.85 -34.46 25.81
CA ALA A 124 -13.99 -34.36 24.63
C ALA A 124 -14.36 -33.14 23.78
N ARG A 125 -15.65 -32.93 23.53
CA ARG A 125 -16.18 -31.74 22.87
C ARG A 125 -15.89 -30.47 23.66
N ASP A 126 -16.02 -30.56 24.98
CA ASP A 126 -15.79 -29.47 25.90
C ASP A 126 -14.35 -28.92 25.79
N ALA A 127 -13.37 -29.81 25.72
CA ALA A 127 -11.97 -29.46 25.52
C ALA A 127 -11.74 -28.70 24.18
N LEU A 128 -12.35 -29.20 23.08
CA LEU A 128 -12.21 -28.54 21.76
C LEU A 128 -12.84 -27.13 21.74
N VAL A 129 -14.02 -26.99 22.34
CA VAL A 129 -14.69 -25.68 22.46
C VAL A 129 -13.89 -24.74 23.37
N GLY A 130 -13.29 -25.25 24.44
CA GLY A 130 -12.42 -24.49 25.33
C GLY A 130 -11.21 -23.88 24.58
N GLU A 131 -10.52 -24.69 23.75
CA GLU A 131 -9.40 -24.26 22.94
C GLU A 131 -9.84 -23.13 21.97
N LEU A 132 -10.98 -23.29 21.29
CA LEU A 132 -11.54 -22.26 20.40
C LEU A 132 -11.91 -20.97 21.15
N LEU A 133 -12.46 -21.06 22.36
CA LEU A 133 -12.79 -19.89 23.16
C LEU A 133 -11.57 -19.10 23.60
N VAL A 134 -10.48 -19.79 23.99
CA VAL A 134 -9.21 -19.13 24.34
C VAL A 134 -8.69 -18.32 23.14
N ALA A 135 -8.69 -18.91 21.95
CA ALA A 135 -8.27 -18.21 20.73
C ALA A 135 -9.20 -17.02 20.40
N ALA A 136 -10.52 -17.20 20.52
CA ALA A 136 -11.49 -16.14 20.26
C ALA A 136 -11.37 -14.98 21.25
N GLN A 137 -11.18 -15.26 22.54
CA GLN A 137 -10.94 -14.25 23.58
C GLN A 137 -9.66 -13.47 23.31
N ALA A 138 -8.59 -14.16 22.90
CA ALA A 138 -7.34 -13.51 22.50
C ALA A 138 -7.54 -12.58 21.28
N SER A 139 -8.33 -13.01 20.29
CA SER A 139 -8.68 -12.22 19.11
C SER A 139 -9.49 -10.96 19.47
N VAL A 140 -10.51 -11.06 20.32
CA VAL A 140 -11.28 -9.90 20.79
C VAL A 140 -10.39 -8.92 21.54
N LYS A 141 -9.50 -9.40 22.42
CA LYS A 141 -8.53 -8.52 23.13
C LYS A 141 -7.53 -7.86 22.17
N ALA A 142 -7.11 -8.56 21.14
CA ALA A 142 -6.23 -7.98 20.10
C ALA A 142 -6.97 -6.90 19.29
N PHE A 143 -8.23 -7.17 18.94
CA PHE A 143 -9.10 -6.20 18.26
C PHE A 143 -9.32 -4.94 19.11
N GLU A 144 -9.61 -5.07 20.39
CA GLU A 144 -9.76 -3.92 21.29
C GLU A 144 -8.48 -3.08 21.35
N ARG A 145 -7.33 -3.71 21.57
CA ARG A 145 -6.03 -3.02 21.62
C ARG A 145 -5.64 -2.36 20.30
N SER A 146 -6.13 -2.87 19.17
CA SER A 146 -5.79 -2.31 17.85
C SER A 146 -6.25 -0.86 17.70
N PHE A 147 -7.34 -0.44 18.34
CA PHE A 147 -7.82 0.94 18.32
C PHE A 147 -6.88 1.89 19.05
N ASP A 148 -6.39 1.48 20.22
CA ASP A 148 -5.45 2.31 21.00
C ASP A 148 -4.11 2.44 20.27
N GLN A 149 -3.65 1.34 19.64
CA GLN A 149 -2.45 1.37 18.80
C GLN A 149 -2.62 2.29 17.58
N MET A 150 -3.78 2.25 16.93
CA MET A 150 -4.07 3.10 15.78
C MET A 150 -4.16 4.57 16.17
N ASP A 151 -4.83 4.88 17.26
CA ASP A 151 -4.94 6.26 17.77
C ASP A 151 -3.57 6.84 18.15
N GLU A 152 -2.76 6.07 18.88
CA GLU A 152 -1.39 6.46 19.22
C GLU A 152 -0.54 6.70 17.97
N LEU A 153 -0.61 5.79 16.98
CA LEU A 153 0.13 5.95 15.75
C LEU A 153 -0.35 7.17 14.95
N ARG A 154 -1.66 7.42 14.85
CA ARG A 154 -2.22 8.63 14.23
C ARG A 154 -1.73 9.90 14.91
N ARG A 155 -1.69 9.93 16.24
CA ARG A 155 -1.20 11.07 17.03
C ARG A 155 0.29 11.33 16.76
N ARG A 156 1.12 10.27 16.79
CA ARG A 156 2.56 10.36 16.49
C ARG A 156 2.79 10.85 15.06
N THR A 157 2.04 10.33 14.10
CA THR A 157 2.13 10.71 12.69
C THR A 157 1.81 12.18 12.49
N ARG A 158 0.68 12.66 13.03
CA ARG A 158 0.34 14.09 12.97
C ARG A 158 1.40 14.99 13.61
N LYS A 159 1.96 14.56 14.74
CA LYS A 159 3.01 15.32 15.44
C LYS A 159 4.32 15.38 14.65
N LEU A 160 4.71 14.28 14.02
CA LEU A 160 5.98 14.21 13.30
C LEU A 160 5.85 14.84 11.91
N LEU A 161 4.91 14.37 11.09
CA LEU A 161 4.79 14.83 9.70
C LEU A 161 4.19 16.22 9.58
N GLY A 162 3.33 16.66 10.51
CA GLY A 162 2.76 18.01 10.51
C GLY A 162 3.76 19.15 10.75
N ARG A 163 5.05 18.83 10.90
CA ARG A 163 6.16 19.81 10.89
C ARG A 163 6.68 20.09 9.48
N HIS A 164 6.35 19.22 8.54
CA HIS A 164 6.93 19.18 7.20
C HIS A 164 5.89 19.35 6.10
N THR A 165 4.61 19.19 6.40
CA THR A 165 3.51 19.38 5.46
C THR A 165 2.28 19.96 6.17
N ALA A 166 1.33 20.49 5.41
CA ALA A 166 0.06 20.98 5.93
C ALA A 166 -0.74 19.83 6.59
N LYS A 167 -1.55 20.17 7.61
CA LYS A 167 -2.35 19.15 8.33
C LYS A 167 -3.32 18.42 7.41
N ASP A 168 -3.89 19.10 6.43
CA ASP A 168 -4.85 18.56 5.48
C ASP A 168 -4.19 17.61 4.46
N ASN A 169 -2.86 17.61 4.40
CA ASN A 169 -2.09 16.67 3.60
C ASN A 169 -1.88 15.31 4.29
N ILE A 170 -2.24 15.19 5.57
CA ILE A 170 -2.12 13.95 6.36
C ILE A 170 -3.51 13.36 6.57
N LYS A 171 -3.94 12.51 5.66
CA LYS A 171 -5.31 12.02 5.56
C LYS A 171 -5.44 10.61 6.15
N PHE A 172 -6.28 10.47 7.17
CA PHE A 172 -6.58 9.17 7.80
C PHE A 172 -8.01 8.70 7.53
N ASP A 173 -8.82 9.56 6.94
CA ASP A 173 -10.24 9.31 6.72
C ASP A 173 -10.51 8.13 5.78
N GLY A 174 -11.69 7.53 5.95
CA GLY A 174 -12.11 6.35 5.21
C GLY A 174 -12.11 6.54 3.70
N LEU A 175 -12.52 7.73 3.21
CA LEU A 175 -12.55 8.01 1.77
C LEU A 175 -11.15 8.02 1.17
N SER A 176 -10.22 8.74 1.78
CA SER A 176 -8.83 8.79 1.32
C SER A 176 -8.19 7.39 1.31
N ARG A 177 -8.43 6.59 2.35
CA ARG A 177 -7.89 5.24 2.46
C ARG A 177 -8.48 4.28 1.44
N VAL A 178 -9.78 4.34 1.19
CA VAL A 178 -10.46 3.49 0.19
C VAL A 178 -10.05 3.85 -1.23
N SER A 179 -9.91 5.13 -1.57
CA SER A 179 -9.50 5.57 -2.91
C SER A 179 -8.04 5.22 -3.26
N HIS A 180 -7.23 4.82 -2.27
CA HIS A 180 -5.83 4.46 -2.44
C HIS A 180 -5.52 2.98 -2.13
N VAL A 181 -6.54 2.10 -2.14
CA VAL A 181 -6.39 0.68 -1.81
C VAL A 181 -5.94 -0.18 -3.00
N THR A 182 -6.09 0.31 -4.21
CA THR A 182 -5.84 -0.45 -5.45
C THR A 182 -5.15 0.41 -6.50
N ASP A 183 -4.59 -0.23 -7.51
CA ASP A 183 -4.17 0.36 -8.78
C ASP A 183 -5.03 -0.20 -9.93
N ALA A 184 -4.54 -0.26 -11.17
CA ALA A 184 -5.29 -0.85 -12.29
C ALA A 184 -5.29 -2.38 -12.30
N THR A 185 -4.66 -3.03 -11.32
CA THR A 185 -4.87 -4.45 -11.05
C THR A 185 -6.17 -4.66 -10.29
N ASP A 186 -6.60 -5.91 -10.16
CA ASP A 186 -7.71 -6.29 -9.28
C ASP A 186 -7.24 -6.59 -7.83
N TRP A 187 -6.00 -6.24 -7.50
CA TRP A 187 -5.44 -6.49 -6.19
C TRP A 187 -5.93 -5.47 -5.17
N ARG A 188 -6.38 -5.98 -4.04
CA ARG A 188 -6.84 -5.23 -2.86
C ARG A 188 -6.43 -6.02 -1.64
N VAL A 189 -5.25 -5.76 -1.14
CA VAL A 189 -4.67 -6.56 -0.05
C VAL A 189 -4.99 -5.93 1.29
N GLU A 190 -4.65 -4.64 1.47
CA GLU A 190 -4.86 -3.94 2.72
C GLU A 190 -5.17 -2.46 2.48
N TYR A 191 -5.85 -1.81 3.43
CA TYR A 191 -6.03 -0.36 3.41
C TYR A 191 -4.79 0.33 3.95
N PRO A 192 -4.34 1.43 3.33
CA PRO A 192 -3.24 2.19 3.89
C PRO A 192 -3.63 2.78 5.25
N PHE A 193 -2.65 2.94 6.13
CA PHE A 193 -2.83 3.63 7.41
C PHE A 193 -3.07 5.12 7.22
N VAL A 194 -2.30 5.73 6.32
CA VAL A 194 -2.34 7.17 6.02
C VAL A 194 -2.11 7.41 4.54
N VAL A 195 -2.75 8.45 4.01
CA VAL A 195 -2.48 9.00 2.68
C VAL A 195 -1.88 10.40 2.86
N LEU A 196 -0.74 10.63 2.24
CA LEU A 196 0.00 11.89 2.27
C LEU A 196 -0.07 12.53 0.89
N THR A 197 -0.45 13.81 0.82
CA THR A 197 -0.54 14.57 -0.43
C THR A 197 0.29 15.85 -0.32
N PRO A 198 1.64 15.75 -0.44
CA PRO A 198 2.53 16.91 -0.30
C PRO A 198 2.19 18.00 -1.30
N ASP A 199 2.33 19.27 -0.88
CA ASP A 199 2.08 20.42 -1.73
C ASP A 199 3.27 20.74 -2.64
N THR A 200 4.49 20.39 -2.21
CA THR A 200 5.74 20.69 -2.92
C THR A 200 6.74 19.53 -2.86
N GLU A 201 7.66 19.46 -3.84
CA GLU A 201 8.74 18.47 -3.83
C GLU A 201 9.66 18.60 -2.60
N ALA A 202 9.83 19.81 -2.06
CA ALA A 202 10.67 20.08 -0.90
C ALA A 202 10.25 19.33 0.36
N GLU A 203 8.97 18.95 0.47
CA GLU A 203 8.43 18.19 1.59
C GLU A 203 8.83 16.69 1.55
N MET A 204 9.15 16.17 0.36
CA MET A 204 9.24 14.73 0.10
C MET A 204 10.28 14.02 0.97
N ALA A 205 11.51 14.54 1.08
CA ALA A 205 12.57 13.88 1.84
C ALA A 205 12.20 13.77 3.33
N ALA A 206 11.64 14.84 3.90
CA ALA A 206 11.20 14.86 5.29
C ALA A 206 10.00 13.93 5.55
N LEU A 207 9.07 13.82 4.60
CA LEU A 207 7.94 12.89 4.69
C LEU A 207 8.41 11.43 4.61
N VAL A 208 9.35 11.12 3.71
CA VAL A 208 9.96 9.78 3.62
C VAL A 208 10.67 9.43 4.93
N GLN A 209 11.52 10.34 5.47
CA GLN A 209 12.18 10.12 6.74
C GLN A 209 11.18 9.88 7.89
N GLY A 210 10.16 10.71 7.97
CA GLY A 210 9.13 10.56 9.00
C GLY A 210 8.35 9.26 8.91
N CYS A 211 8.07 8.77 7.69
CA CYS A 211 7.45 7.45 7.49
C CYS A 211 8.38 6.31 7.95
N VAL A 212 9.68 6.41 7.64
CA VAL A 212 10.70 5.44 8.11
C VAL A 212 10.76 5.43 9.65
N ASP A 213 10.82 6.60 10.29
CA ASP A 213 10.87 6.73 11.75
C ASP A 213 9.61 6.19 12.45
N LEU A 214 8.48 6.21 11.75
CA LEU A 214 7.21 5.65 12.22
C LEU A 214 7.06 4.15 11.94
N GLY A 215 7.99 3.53 11.21
CA GLY A 215 7.93 2.14 10.78
C GLY A 215 6.81 1.87 9.79
N LEU A 216 6.52 2.83 8.91
CA LEU A 216 5.50 2.72 7.87
C LEU A 216 6.12 2.25 6.54
N THR A 217 5.46 1.31 5.88
CA THR A 217 5.81 0.94 4.50
C THR A 217 5.38 2.05 3.56
N ILE A 218 6.33 2.59 2.80
CA ILE A 218 6.07 3.70 1.89
C ILE A 218 5.63 3.18 0.52
N ILE A 219 4.55 3.75 0.00
CA ILE A 219 3.99 3.43 -1.31
C ILE A 219 3.84 4.73 -2.08
N PRO A 220 4.75 5.03 -3.02
CA PRO A 220 4.59 6.17 -3.91
C PRO A 220 3.44 5.91 -4.90
N ARG A 221 2.63 6.94 -5.14
CA ARG A 221 1.49 6.85 -6.04
C ARG A 221 1.32 8.12 -6.85
N GLY A 222 1.20 7.98 -8.16
CA GLY A 222 0.65 8.99 -9.07
C GLY A 222 -0.82 8.68 -9.36
N GLY A 223 -1.20 8.54 -10.62
CA GLY A 223 -2.58 8.23 -11.03
C GLY A 223 -3.07 6.81 -10.67
N GLY A 224 -2.23 5.93 -10.16
CA GLY A 224 -2.63 4.56 -9.81
C GLY A 224 -2.99 3.68 -11.02
N THR A 225 -2.47 3.97 -12.19
CA THR A 225 -2.79 3.30 -13.46
C THR A 225 -1.91 2.10 -13.78
N GLY A 226 -0.98 1.73 -12.87
CA GLY A 226 -0.06 0.61 -13.07
C GLY A 226 -0.72 -0.76 -12.98
N TYR A 227 -0.13 -1.74 -13.68
CA TYR A 227 -0.61 -3.14 -13.73
C TYR A 227 0.26 -4.12 -12.92
N THR A 228 1.11 -3.61 -12.04
CA THR A 228 2.08 -4.44 -11.30
C THR A 228 1.79 -4.58 -9.81
N GLY A 229 0.73 -3.92 -9.32
CA GLY A 229 0.46 -3.85 -7.89
C GLY A 229 1.39 -2.90 -7.13
N GLY A 230 2.21 -2.09 -7.84
CA GLY A 230 3.19 -1.20 -7.21
C GLY A 230 2.60 -0.09 -6.35
N ALA A 231 1.31 0.25 -6.55
CA ALA A 231 0.59 1.24 -5.74
C ALA A 231 -0.42 0.60 -4.77
N VAL A 232 -0.37 -0.73 -4.56
CA VAL A 232 -1.28 -1.46 -3.67
C VAL A 232 -0.65 -1.66 -2.30
N PRO A 233 -1.26 -1.18 -1.20
CA PRO A 233 -0.79 -1.45 0.14
C PRO A 233 -0.87 -2.94 0.49
N LEU A 234 0.22 -3.52 0.98
CA LEU A 234 0.29 -4.93 1.40
C LEU A 234 0.13 -5.12 2.90
N THR A 235 0.26 -4.06 3.67
CA THR A 235 0.14 -4.05 5.13
C THR A 235 -0.65 -2.84 5.60
N TRP A 236 -1.37 -2.96 6.71
CA TRP A 236 -2.10 -1.85 7.31
C TRP A 236 -1.18 -0.70 7.76
N LYS A 237 0.10 -0.98 8.07
CA LYS A 237 1.11 0.04 8.39
C LYS A 237 1.74 0.63 7.13
N SER A 238 0.94 1.02 6.16
CA SER A 238 1.42 1.65 4.93
C SER A 238 1.07 3.14 4.88
N ALA A 239 2.00 3.93 4.37
CA ALA A 239 1.79 5.32 3.99
C ALA A 239 1.79 5.41 2.46
N VAL A 240 0.69 5.81 1.87
CA VAL A 240 0.66 6.16 0.46
C VAL A 240 1.06 7.62 0.33
N ILE A 241 2.13 7.90 -0.40
CA ILE A 241 2.53 9.27 -0.77
C ILE A 241 2.01 9.52 -2.19
N ASN A 242 0.92 10.26 -2.28
CA ASN A 242 0.29 10.59 -3.55
C ASN A 242 0.83 11.92 -4.06
N THR A 243 1.38 11.92 -5.27
CA THR A 243 2.04 13.08 -5.90
C THR A 243 1.08 13.98 -6.68
N GLU A 244 -0.23 13.83 -6.52
CA GLU A 244 -1.24 14.53 -7.32
C GLU A 244 -1.12 16.06 -7.34
N LYS A 245 -0.55 16.67 -6.29
CA LYS A 245 -0.35 18.12 -6.19
C LYS A 245 0.98 18.60 -6.76
N LEU A 246 1.90 17.68 -7.04
CA LEU A 246 3.19 18.02 -7.67
C LEU A 246 2.99 18.12 -9.19
N GLU A 247 2.37 19.22 -9.64
CA GLU A 247 1.89 19.36 -11.01
C GLU A 247 2.52 20.53 -11.79
N GLN A 248 3.63 21.07 -11.29
CA GLN A 248 4.35 22.13 -12.00
C GLN A 248 5.03 21.57 -13.26
N MET A 249 4.99 22.33 -14.32
CA MET A 249 5.54 21.98 -15.63
C MET A 249 5.95 23.25 -16.37
N THR A 250 7.08 23.20 -17.09
CA THR A 250 7.47 24.27 -18.02
C THR A 250 6.82 24.08 -19.39
N GLU A 251 6.91 25.07 -20.24
CA GLU A 251 6.74 24.88 -21.68
C GLU A 251 7.97 24.21 -22.28
N VAL A 252 7.93 23.89 -23.59
CA VAL A 252 9.06 23.28 -24.30
C VAL A 252 10.21 24.28 -24.37
N GLU A 253 11.37 23.89 -23.91
CA GLU A 253 12.60 24.64 -23.90
C GLU A 253 13.70 23.93 -24.69
N MET A 254 14.50 24.68 -25.43
CA MET A 254 15.68 24.17 -26.11
C MET A 254 16.87 24.21 -25.16
N VAL A 255 17.25 23.05 -24.64
CA VAL A 255 18.30 22.92 -23.61
C VAL A 255 19.53 22.20 -24.15
N GLN A 256 20.71 22.69 -23.79
CA GLN A 256 21.98 22.03 -24.09
C GLN A 256 22.21 20.92 -23.10
N LEU A 257 21.99 19.65 -23.52
CA LEU A 257 22.25 18.50 -22.68
C LEU A 257 23.75 18.17 -22.62
N PRO A 258 24.24 17.61 -21.49
CA PRO A 258 25.66 17.24 -21.33
C PRO A 258 26.11 16.23 -22.40
N GLY A 259 27.16 16.60 -23.15
CA GLY A 259 27.76 15.78 -24.22
C GLY A 259 26.97 15.72 -25.53
N VAL A 260 25.84 16.42 -25.66
CA VAL A 260 25.06 16.47 -26.90
C VAL A 260 25.46 17.69 -27.71
N GLY A 261 25.79 17.50 -28.99
CA GLY A 261 26.36 18.56 -29.86
C GLY A 261 25.37 19.65 -30.31
N ARG A 262 24.09 19.60 -29.91
CA ARG A 262 23.05 20.57 -30.26
C ARG A 262 22.02 20.71 -29.16
N PRO A 263 21.31 21.86 -29.08
CA PRO A 263 20.17 21.99 -28.18
C PRO A 263 19.07 20.95 -28.49
N VAL A 264 18.41 20.49 -27.47
CA VAL A 264 17.34 19.49 -27.52
C VAL A 264 16.08 20.07 -26.89
N ALA A 265 14.94 19.82 -27.50
CA ALA A 265 13.64 20.17 -26.93
C ALA A 265 13.37 19.34 -25.66
N THR A 266 13.17 20.00 -24.56
CA THR A 266 12.89 19.39 -23.25
C THR A 266 11.71 20.07 -22.57
N ILE A 267 11.09 19.34 -21.65
CA ILE A 267 10.09 19.88 -20.70
C ILE A 267 10.51 19.41 -19.31
N TYR A 268 10.57 20.35 -18.35
CA TYR A 268 10.64 20.00 -16.95
C TYR A 268 9.24 19.73 -16.40
N THR A 269 9.10 18.67 -15.59
CA THR A 269 7.83 18.32 -14.96
C THR A 269 8.05 17.82 -13.54
N GLU A 270 7.14 18.13 -12.64
CA GLU A 270 7.00 17.43 -11.38
C GLU A 270 6.33 16.06 -11.56
N ALA A 271 6.41 15.21 -10.54
CA ALA A 271 6.01 13.81 -10.61
C ALA A 271 4.50 13.58 -10.81
N GLY A 272 3.65 14.50 -10.36
CA GLY A 272 2.19 14.42 -10.45
C GLY A 272 1.61 14.93 -11.77
N VAL A 273 2.43 15.51 -12.65
CA VAL A 273 1.96 16.02 -13.95
C VAL A 273 1.36 14.87 -14.77
N VAL A 274 0.12 15.05 -15.23
CA VAL A 274 -0.58 14.07 -16.08
C VAL A 274 0.12 13.97 -17.44
N THR A 275 0.36 12.75 -17.90
CA THR A 275 1.11 12.46 -19.13
C THR A 275 0.55 13.19 -20.35
N GLN A 276 -0.78 13.27 -20.48
CA GLN A 276 -1.43 13.97 -21.60
C GLN A 276 -1.06 15.46 -21.64
N ARG A 277 -0.93 16.13 -20.48
CA ARG A 277 -0.53 17.56 -20.44
C ARG A 277 0.84 17.79 -21.07
N VAL A 278 1.79 16.84 -20.87
CA VAL A 278 3.13 16.91 -21.49
C VAL A 278 3.03 16.68 -23.00
N ALA A 279 2.20 15.74 -23.44
CA ALA A 279 1.96 15.51 -24.87
C ALA A 279 1.36 16.74 -25.56
N ASP A 280 0.39 17.39 -24.93
CA ASP A 280 -0.27 18.61 -25.45
C ASP A 280 0.71 19.79 -25.52
N ALA A 281 1.61 19.94 -24.51
CA ALA A 281 2.63 21.00 -24.52
C ALA A 281 3.67 20.74 -25.62
N ALA A 282 4.08 19.49 -25.83
CA ALA A 282 4.99 19.12 -26.90
C ALA A 282 4.37 19.44 -28.28
N GLU A 283 3.10 19.08 -28.50
CA GLU A 283 2.38 19.35 -29.74
C GLU A 283 2.28 20.87 -30.03
N ARG A 284 1.93 21.67 -29.02
CA ARG A 284 1.94 23.14 -29.15
C ARG A 284 3.30 23.70 -29.55
N GLY A 285 4.38 23.05 -29.07
CA GLY A 285 5.77 23.41 -29.43
C GLY A 285 6.23 22.89 -30.79
N GLY A 286 5.39 22.11 -31.51
CA GLY A 286 5.73 21.45 -32.77
C GLY A 286 6.57 20.18 -32.62
N PHE A 287 6.52 19.55 -31.43
CA PHE A 287 7.24 18.32 -31.10
C PHE A 287 6.27 17.19 -30.78
N VAL A 288 6.82 15.98 -30.71
CA VAL A 288 6.08 14.78 -30.29
C VAL A 288 6.64 14.28 -28.97
N PHE A 289 5.77 14.13 -27.97
CA PHE A 289 6.12 13.40 -26.76
C PHE A 289 5.98 11.89 -27.00
N ALA A 290 7.05 11.15 -26.75
CA ALA A 290 7.15 9.73 -27.14
C ALA A 290 6.41 8.78 -26.20
N VAL A 291 6.21 9.16 -24.93
CA VAL A 291 5.59 8.28 -23.90
C VAL A 291 4.08 8.45 -23.99
N ASP A 292 3.40 7.46 -24.56
CA ASP A 292 1.96 7.49 -24.83
C ASP A 292 1.23 6.22 -24.31
N PRO A 293 1.26 5.92 -23.01
CA PRO A 293 0.52 4.79 -22.46
C PRO A 293 -0.99 4.97 -22.73
N THR A 294 -1.73 3.87 -22.79
CA THR A 294 -3.20 3.92 -22.96
C THR A 294 -3.90 4.70 -21.85
N SER A 295 -3.24 4.85 -20.70
CA SER A 295 -3.68 5.63 -19.55
C SER A 295 -3.15 7.07 -19.53
N ALA A 296 -2.71 7.64 -20.65
CA ALA A 296 -2.07 8.97 -20.69
C ALA A 296 -2.90 10.09 -20.04
N GLU A 297 -4.22 10.02 -20.12
CA GLU A 297 -5.14 10.99 -19.51
C GLU A 297 -5.22 10.89 -17.97
N ALA A 298 -4.69 9.82 -17.37
CA ALA A 298 -4.75 9.57 -15.94
C ALA A 298 -3.40 9.23 -15.32
N SER A 299 -2.43 8.72 -16.09
CA SER A 299 -1.08 8.41 -15.60
C SER A 299 -0.27 9.69 -15.37
N CYS A 300 0.65 9.64 -14.41
CA CYS A 300 1.52 10.76 -14.07
C CYS A 300 2.97 10.47 -14.46
N ILE A 301 3.73 11.51 -14.76
CA ILE A 301 5.13 11.43 -15.24
C ILE A 301 6.02 10.66 -14.26
N GLY A 302 5.90 10.90 -12.96
CA GLY A 302 6.67 10.16 -11.95
C GLY A 302 6.45 8.64 -12.02
N GLY A 303 5.20 8.23 -12.22
CA GLY A 303 4.84 6.81 -12.44
C GLY A 303 5.35 6.27 -13.77
N ASN A 304 5.28 7.08 -14.83
CA ASN A 304 5.82 6.69 -16.15
C ASN A 304 7.34 6.45 -16.10
N ILE A 305 8.07 7.27 -15.36
CA ILE A 305 9.52 7.10 -15.17
C ILE A 305 9.79 5.85 -14.31
N ALA A 306 9.12 5.73 -13.16
CA ALA A 306 9.34 4.61 -12.24
C ALA A 306 9.07 3.24 -12.87
N MET A 307 8.07 3.16 -13.77
CA MET A 307 7.66 1.93 -14.44
C MET A 307 8.22 1.80 -15.86
N ASN A 308 9.06 2.73 -16.30
CA ASN A 308 9.58 2.80 -17.66
C ASN A 308 8.45 2.70 -18.69
N ALA A 309 7.44 3.54 -18.57
CA ALA A 309 6.24 3.48 -19.40
C ALA A 309 6.57 3.69 -20.89
N GLY A 310 5.85 2.98 -21.72
CA GLY A 310 5.84 3.14 -23.17
C GLY A 310 4.41 3.29 -23.66
N GLY A 311 4.22 3.05 -24.95
CA GLY A 311 2.94 3.07 -25.62
C GLY A 311 3.12 2.70 -27.09
N LYS A 312 2.18 3.08 -27.94
CA LYS A 312 2.28 2.79 -29.39
C LYS A 312 3.50 3.47 -30.02
N LYS A 313 3.79 4.70 -29.59
CA LYS A 313 4.94 5.48 -30.10
C LYS A 313 6.29 4.92 -29.67
N ALA A 314 6.35 4.07 -28.63
CA ALA A 314 7.59 3.47 -28.14
C ALA A 314 8.29 2.58 -29.20
N VAL A 315 7.56 2.07 -30.19
CA VAL A 315 8.14 1.32 -31.31
C VAL A 315 9.17 2.17 -32.07
N LEU A 316 8.87 3.47 -32.27
CA LEU A 316 9.75 4.39 -32.98
C LEU A 316 10.70 5.13 -32.04
N TRP A 317 10.21 5.68 -30.94
CA TRP A 317 10.93 6.63 -30.09
C TRP A 317 11.33 6.11 -28.71
N GLY A 318 11.07 4.81 -28.43
CA GLY A 318 11.43 4.19 -27.16
C GLY A 318 10.44 4.51 -26.02
N THR A 319 10.84 4.12 -24.83
CA THR A 319 10.09 4.25 -23.58
C THR A 319 10.48 5.52 -22.81
N ALA A 320 9.98 5.64 -21.58
CA ALA A 320 10.33 6.78 -20.71
C ALA A 320 11.84 6.92 -20.51
N LEU A 321 12.56 5.82 -20.26
CA LEU A 321 14.02 5.83 -20.08
C LEU A 321 14.77 6.39 -21.31
N ASP A 322 14.30 6.07 -22.50
CA ASP A 322 14.91 6.51 -23.76
C ASP A 322 14.77 8.01 -23.97
N ASN A 323 13.75 8.60 -23.40
CA ASN A 323 13.38 10.03 -23.56
C ASN A 323 13.73 10.89 -22.33
N LEU A 324 14.41 10.31 -21.34
CA LEU A 324 14.71 10.97 -20.07
C LEU A 324 16.12 11.58 -20.08
N ALA A 325 16.20 12.91 -19.92
CA ALA A 325 17.48 13.63 -19.83
C ALA A 325 18.02 13.61 -18.39
N SER A 326 17.17 13.86 -17.42
CA SER A 326 17.50 13.79 -15.99
C SER A 326 16.25 13.58 -15.16
N TRP A 327 16.43 13.12 -13.91
CA TRP A 327 15.36 13.07 -12.93
C TRP A 327 15.90 13.21 -11.50
N LYS A 328 15.03 13.65 -10.63
CA LYS A 328 15.28 13.71 -9.20
C LYS A 328 14.40 12.70 -8.46
N MET A 329 14.95 12.10 -7.42
CA MET A 329 14.22 11.15 -6.58
C MET A 329 14.68 11.24 -5.13
N VAL A 330 13.78 10.89 -4.21
CA VAL A 330 14.14 10.66 -2.81
C VAL A 330 14.45 9.18 -2.62
N THR A 331 15.64 8.89 -2.11
CA THR A 331 16.08 7.52 -1.84
C THR A 331 15.38 6.94 -0.60
N PRO A 332 15.44 5.59 -0.37
CA PRO A 332 14.96 4.98 0.87
C PRO A 332 15.63 5.52 2.16
N GLN A 333 16.81 6.17 2.03
CA GLN A 333 17.52 6.84 3.12
C GLN A 333 17.07 8.30 3.30
N ALA A 334 15.96 8.69 2.67
CA ALA A 334 15.41 10.05 2.70
C ALA A 334 16.38 11.13 2.19
N LYS A 335 17.25 10.77 1.25
CA LYS A 335 18.19 11.68 0.62
C LYS A 335 17.79 11.96 -0.82
N TRP A 336 17.98 13.18 -1.26
CA TRP A 336 17.80 13.55 -2.65
C TRP A 336 18.92 12.99 -3.52
N LEU A 337 18.54 12.45 -4.66
CA LEU A 337 19.43 12.00 -5.72
C LEU A 337 18.94 12.59 -7.04
N GLU A 338 19.81 13.33 -7.72
CA GLU A 338 19.64 13.70 -9.11
C GLU A 338 20.44 12.73 -9.99
N VAL A 339 19.82 12.26 -11.05
CA VAL A 339 20.44 11.41 -12.06
C VAL A 339 20.41 12.14 -13.38
N VAL A 340 21.56 12.37 -13.98
CA VAL A 340 21.71 13.10 -15.26
C VAL A 340 22.32 12.17 -16.30
N ARG A 341 21.64 11.99 -17.42
CA ARG A 341 22.16 11.20 -18.54
C ARG A 341 23.21 11.99 -19.30
N LEU A 342 24.40 11.42 -19.43
CA LEU A 342 25.51 11.99 -20.20
C LEU A 342 25.49 11.43 -21.64
N ASP A 343 25.92 12.23 -22.60
CA ASP A 343 26.06 11.84 -24.01
C ASP A 343 24.78 11.15 -24.56
N HIS A 344 23.63 11.75 -24.29
CA HIS A 344 22.34 11.19 -24.72
C HIS A 344 22.34 10.95 -26.24
N ASN A 345 22.13 9.71 -26.67
CA ASN A 345 22.13 9.35 -28.10
C ASN A 345 20.88 9.85 -28.87
N LEU A 346 19.93 10.51 -28.20
CA LEU A 346 18.64 10.97 -28.75
C LEU A 346 17.84 9.86 -29.45
N GLY A 347 18.01 8.64 -28.99
CA GLY A 347 17.38 7.42 -29.48
C GLY A 347 17.26 6.40 -28.35
N LYS A 348 16.95 5.16 -28.71
CA LYS A 348 16.75 4.08 -27.73
C LYS A 348 18.08 3.74 -27.06
N ILE A 349 18.00 3.49 -25.75
CA ILE A 349 19.20 3.21 -24.94
C ILE A 349 19.93 1.94 -25.38
N HIS A 350 19.22 0.96 -25.92
CA HIS A 350 19.85 -0.28 -26.41
C HIS A 350 20.54 -0.15 -27.77
N ASP A 351 20.42 1.01 -28.45
CA ASP A 351 21.15 1.27 -29.70
C ASP A 351 22.61 1.69 -29.45
N VAL A 352 23.00 1.87 -28.17
CA VAL A 352 24.37 2.19 -27.79
C VAL A 352 24.95 1.10 -26.90
N ALA A 353 26.26 0.84 -27.04
CA ALA A 353 26.96 -0.16 -26.25
C ALA A 353 27.10 0.22 -24.78
N GLU A 354 27.10 1.52 -24.47
CA GLU A 354 27.27 2.06 -23.13
C GLU A 354 26.39 3.32 -22.97
N ALA A 355 25.66 3.38 -21.85
CA ALA A 355 24.93 4.57 -21.42
C ALA A 355 25.50 5.05 -20.08
N ARG A 356 25.84 6.34 -19.97
CA ARG A 356 26.47 6.92 -18.80
C ARG A 356 25.52 7.84 -18.08
N PHE A 357 25.52 7.75 -16.72
CA PHE A 357 24.73 8.58 -15.84
C PHE A 357 25.61 9.18 -14.74
N GLU A 358 25.46 10.47 -14.53
CA GLU A 358 26.05 11.16 -13.37
C GLU A 358 25.04 11.14 -12.23
N LEU A 359 25.49 10.74 -11.04
CA LEU A 359 24.69 10.72 -9.81
C LEU A 359 25.15 11.88 -8.91
N ARG A 360 24.22 12.75 -8.55
CA ARG A 360 24.46 13.90 -7.68
C ARG A 360 23.57 13.79 -6.45
N HIS A 361 24.20 13.66 -5.29
CA HIS A 361 23.48 13.78 -4.02
C HIS A 361 23.41 15.25 -3.62
N PHE A 362 22.26 15.67 -3.11
CA PHE A 362 22.09 16.99 -2.52
C PHE A 362 21.13 16.93 -1.33
N ASP A 363 21.27 17.89 -0.42
CA ASP A 363 20.47 17.99 0.80
C ASP A 363 19.22 18.87 0.58
#